data_34b807db1235d2e961bf23f563faf192
#
_entry.id   34b807db1235d2e961bf23f563faf192
#
_cell.length_a   1.000
_cell.length_b   1.000
_cell.length_c   1.000
_cell.angle_alpha   90.00
_cell.angle_beta   90.00
_cell.angle_gamma   90.00
#
_symmetry.space_group_name_H-M   'P 1'
#
loop_
_entity.id
_entity.type
_entity.pdbx_description
1 polymer ?
#
loop_
_entity_poly.entity_id
_entity_poly.type
_entity_poly.pdbx_seq_one_letter_code
_entity_poly.pdbx_strand_id
1 'polypeptide(L)'
;MTIRANSDINPNPAGTPVSVAVRLYSLNARGKFESADVYSLMQREAQTLGTESVGAEEVVVRPGETRKVTLMPKPGVRFIGVAVLFRDIDRAQWRMVAPIAESGPSRFTISISGTRAALVTT
;
A
#
# COMPACT_ATOMS: atom_id res chain seq x y z
N MET A 1 -8.33 -8.12 3.06
CA MET A 1 -6.93 -7.99 2.63
C MET A 1 -6.01 -8.67 3.63
N THR A 2 -5.04 -9.38 3.14
CA THR A 2 -4.01 -9.99 3.99
C THR A 2 -2.66 -9.37 3.63
N ILE A 3 -1.91 -8.95 4.64
CA ILE A 3 -0.56 -8.42 4.45
C ILE A 3 0.40 -9.42 5.08
N ARG A 4 1.30 -9.98 4.26
CA ARG A 4 2.31 -10.94 4.70
C ARG A 4 3.69 -10.31 4.59
N ALA A 5 4.32 -10.11 5.73
CA ALA A 5 5.66 -9.55 5.79
C ALA A 5 6.66 -10.66 6.11
N ASN A 6 7.64 -10.86 5.24
CA ASN A 6 8.73 -11.77 5.51
C ASN A 6 9.59 -11.22 6.66
N SER A 7 10.42 -12.07 7.22
CA SER A 7 11.29 -11.66 8.35
C SER A 7 12.43 -10.73 7.92
N ASP A 8 12.69 -10.58 6.63
CA ASP A 8 13.79 -9.78 6.07
C ASP A 8 13.38 -8.38 5.62
N ILE A 9 12.15 -7.92 5.94
CA ILE A 9 11.61 -6.67 5.39
C ILE A 9 12.33 -5.44 5.93
N ASN A 10 12.38 -4.42 5.05
CA ASN A 10 12.75 -3.04 5.40
C ASN A 10 14.03 -2.94 6.24
N PRO A 11 15.15 -3.51 5.77
CA PRO A 11 16.37 -3.52 6.59
C PRO A 11 16.91 -2.11 6.82
N ASN A 12 17.43 -1.89 8.04
CA ASN A 12 18.13 -0.66 8.36
C ASN A 12 19.57 -0.71 7.82
N PRO A 13 20.39 0.35 7.97
CA PRO A 13 21.77 0.35 7.44
C PRO A 13 22.65 -0.77 8.00
N ALA A 14 22.33 -1.30 9.19
CA ALA A 14 23.05 -2.45 9.75
C ALA A 14 22.53 -3.79 9.23
N GLY A 15 21.53 -3.80 8.33
CA GLY A 15 20.93 -5.00 7.79
C GLY A 15 19.87 -5.63 8.67
N THR A 16 19.49 -4.98 9.77
CA THR A 16 18.45 -5.49 10.68
C THR A 16 17.08 -5.17 10.14
N PRO A 17 16.16 -6.15 9.97
CA PRO A 17 14.80 -5.89 9.56
C PRO A 17 14.05 -5.06 10.59
N VAL A 18 13.24 -4.10 10.10
CA VAL A 18 12.42 -3.25 10.97
C VAL A 18 11.00 -3.16 10.42
N SER A 19 10.07 -2.70 11.26
CA SER A 19 8.67 -2.54 10.86
C SER A 19 8.54 -1.54 9.70
N VAL A 20 7.47 -1.72 8.91
CA VAL A 20 7.18 -0.87 7.76
C VAL A 20 5.74 -0.40 7.83
N ALA A 21 5.50 0.85 7.48
CA ALA A 21 4.16 1.40 7.35
C ALA A 21 3.61 1.07 5.96
N VAL A 22 2.37 0.60 5.93
CA VAL A 22 1.63 0.31 4.70
C VAL A 22 0.43 1.24 4.65
N ARG A 23 0.38 2.09 3.63
CA ARG A 23 -0.72 3.03 3.46
C ARG A 23 -1.64 2.54 2.36
N LEU A 24 -2.93 2.47 2.68
CA LEU A 24 -3.97 1.92 1.81
C LEU A 24 -4.90 3.04 1.39
N TYR A 25 -5.09 3.19 0.07
CA TYR A 25 -5.90 4.26 -0.49
C TYR A 25 -7.14 3.69 -1.18
N SER A 26 -8.29 4.29 -0.90
CA SER A 26 -9.52 4.03 -1.64
C SER A 26 -9.62 5.05 -2.77
N LEU A 27 -9.52 4.59 -4.01
CA LEU A 27 -9.42 5.45 -5.19
C LEU A 27 -10.62 5.27 -6.12
N ASN A 28 -11.12 6.37 -6.67
CA ASN A 28 -12.11 6.32 -7.75
C ASN A 28 -11.46 6.36 -9.14
N ALA A 29 -10.18 6.74 -9.21
CA ALA A 29 -9.36 6.69 -10.41
C ALA A 29 -7.91 6.49 -9.99
N ARG A 30 -7.06 6.00 -10.89
CA ARG A 30 -5.71 5.55 -10.53
C ARG A 30 -4.58 6.44 -11.05
N GLY A 31 -4.86 7.35 -11.98
CA GLY A 31 -3.82 8.07 -12.71
C GLY A 31 -2.92 8.93 -11.83
N LYS A 32 -3.51 9.70 -10.93
CA LYS A 32 -2.74 10.58 -10.04
C LYS A 32 -1.90 9.79 -9.03
N PHE A 33 -2.45 8.69 -8.52
CA PHE A 33 -1.70 7.82 -7.61
C PHE A 33 -0.50 7.18 -8.32
N GLU A 34 -0.70 6.70 -9.53
CA GLU A 34 0.35 6.04 -10.30
C GLU A 34 1.47 6.98 -10.73
N SER A 35 1.15 8.24 -10.99
CA SER A 35 2.13 9.22 -11.47
C SER A 35 2.81 10.03 -10.38
N ALA A 36 2.30 9.99 -9.14
CA ALA A 36 2.85 10.77 -8.05
C ALA A 36 4.17 10.18 -7.54
N ASP A 37 5.09 11.05 -7.13
CA ASP A 37 6.26 10.61 -6.40
C ASP A 37 5.90 10.38 -4.92
N VAL A 38 6.74 9.61 -4.22
CA VAL A 38 6.47 9.23 -2.83
C VAL A 38 6.42 10.43 -1.90
N TYR A 39 7.22 11.44 -2.15
CA TYR A 39 7.30 12.63 -1.29
C TYR A 39 6.02 13.46 -1.40
N SER A 40 5.50 13.62 -2.62
CA SER A 40 4.23 14.30 -2.82
C SER A 40 3.07 13.55 -2.18
N LEU A 41 3.06 12.22 -2.27
CA LEU A 41 2.05 11.40 -1.60
C LEU A 41 2.08 11.55 -0.09
N MET A 42 3.27 11.58 0.51
CA MET A 42 3.40 11.63 1.97
C MET A 42 3.21 13.03 2.54
N GLN A 43 3.71 14.06 1.87
CA GLN A 43 3.70 15.43 2.38
C GLN A 43 2.53 16.25 1.89
N ARG A 44 1.97 15.94 0.72
CA ARG A 44 0.89 16.70 0.08
C ARG A 44 -0.16 15.75 -0.51
N GLU A 45 -0.58 14.77 0.27
CA GLU A 45 -1.51 13.73 -0.19
C GLU A 45 -2.80 14.31 -0.78
N ALA A 46 -3.46 15.22 -0.06
CA ALA A 46 -4.72 15.80 -0.50
C ALA A 46 -4.57 16.59 -1.81
N GLN A 47 -3.49 17.33 -1.96
CA GLN A 47 -3.23 18.09 -3.18
C GLN A 47 -2.84 17.18 -4.35
N THR A 48 -2.07 16.13 -4.04
CA THR A 48 -1.53 15.21 -5.04
C THR A 48 -2.62 14.34 -5.64
N LEU A 49 -3.48 13.77 -4.81
CA LEU A 49 -4.54 12.86 -5.24
C LEU A 49 -5.85 13.58 -5.54
N GLY A 50 -6.11 14.70 -4.89
CA GLY A 50 -7.33 15.48 -5.10
C GLY A 50 -8.57 14.63 -4.88
N THR A 51 -9.54 14.73 -5.80
CA THR A 51 -10.79 13.99 -5.71
C THR A 51 -10.67 12.51 -6.08
N GLU A 52 -9.53 12.06 -6.57
CA GLU A 52 -9.33 10.65 -6.89
C GLU A 52 -9.21 9.77 -5.64
N SER A 53 -8.80 10.33 -4.50
CA SER A 53 -8.78 9.62 -3.23
C SER A 53 -9.98 9.99 -2.39
N VAL A 54 -10.72 8.98 -1.95
CA VAL A 54 -11.87 9.16 -1.06
C VAL A 54 -11.61 8.62 0.35
N GLY A 55 -10.42 8.17 0.62
CA GLY A 55 -10.01 7.73 1.95
C GLY A 55 -8.66 7.06 1.92
N ALA A 56 -8.02 7.04 3.09
CA ALA A 56 -6.75 6.36 3.28
C ALA A 56 -6.65 5.88 4.71
N GLU A 57 -5.97 4.76 4.90
CA GLU A 57 -5.62 4.25 6.24
C GLU A 57 -4.21 3.70 6.22
N GLU A 58 -3.59 3.68 7.39
CA GLU A 58 -2.21 3.23 7.53
C GLU A 58 -2.13 2.15 8.58
N VAL A 59 -1.38 1.10 8.28
CA VAL A 59 -1.08 0.04 9.24
C VAL A 59 0.42 -0.16 9.28
N VAL A 60 0.94 -0.51 10.47
CA VAL A 60 2.36 -0.82 10.64
C VAL A 60 2.50 -2.32 10.80
N VAL A 61 3.38 -2.91 10.00
CA VAL A 61 3.58 -4.36 9.94
C VAL A 61 5.01 -4.67 10.38
N ARG A 62 5.15 -5.67 11.26
CA ARG A 62 6.46 -6.10 11.78
C ARG A 62 7.08 -7.19 10.90
N PRO A 63 8.41 -7.35 10.93
CA PRO A 63 9.04 -8.48 10.25
C PRO A 63 8.45 -9.82 10.70
N GLY A 64 8.09 -10.66 9.74
CA GLY A 64 7.49 -11.96 10.00
C GLY A 64 6.00 -11.95 10.34
N GLU A 65 5.36 -10.78 10.38
CA GLU A 65 3.95 -10.65 10.73
C GLU A 65 3.05 -10.94 9.53
N THR A 66 1.91 -11.60 9.79
CA THR A 66 0.79 -11.67 8.86
C THR A 66 -0.37 -10.91 9.49
N ARG A 67 -0.88 -9.92 8.76
CA ARG A 67 -1.93 -9.05 9.28
C ARG A 67 -3.13 -9.04 8.35
N LYS A 68 -4.32 -9.17 8.92
CA LYS A 68 -5.57 -9.08 8.17
C LYS A 68 -6.18 -7.69 8.37
N VAL A 69 -6.56 -7.07 7.27
CA VAL A 69 -7.18 -5.75 7.26
C VAL A 69 -8.48 -5.83 6.50
N THR A 70 -9.55 -5.33 7.11
CA THR A 70 -10.84 -5.25 6.44
C THR A 70 -11.01 -3.84 5.90
N LEU A 71 -11.23 -3.73 4.59
CA LEU A 71 -11.50 -2.47 3.93
C LEU A 71 -12.99 -2.40 3.60
N MET A 72 -13.60 -1.25 3.91
CA MET A 72 -15.02 -0.98 3.63
C MET A 72 -15.09 0.11 2.57
N PRO A 73 -14.97 -0.26 1.27
CA PRO A 73 -14.96 0.76 0.21
C PRO A 73 -16.28 1.52 0.15
N LYS A 74 -16.17 2.83 -0.01
CA LYS A 74 -17.34 3.70 -0.22
C LYS A 74 -17.85 3.53 -1.66
N PRO A 75 -19.13 3.89 -1.93
CA PRO A 75 -19.62 3.88 -3.30
C PRO A 75 -18.76 4.74 -4.22
N GLY A 76 -18.50 4.25 -5.42
CA GLY A 76 -17.66 4.94 -6.39
C GLY A 76 -16.18 4.58 -6.34
N VAL A 77 -15.74 3.84 -5.31
CA VAL A 77 -14.37 3.36 -5.23
C VAL A 77 -14.17 2.23 -6.24
N ARG A 78 -13.15 2.39 -7.10
CA ARG A 78 -12.88 1.45 -8.20
C ARG A 78 -11.52 0.75 -8.06
N PHE A 79 -10.61 1.33 -7.30
CA PHE A 79 -9.24 0.82 -7.14
C PHE A 79 -8.81 0.91 -5.69
N ILE A 80 -7.89 0.01 -5.32
CA ILE A 80 -7.13 0.14 -4.11
C ILE A 80 -5.69 0.47 -4.47
N GLY A 81 -5.17 1.55 -3.87
CA GLY A 81 -3.77 1.90 -3.99
C GLY A 81 -3.02 1.50 -2.72
N VAL A 82 -1.82 0.98 -2.88
CA VAL A 82 -0.98 0.55 -1.76
C VAL A 82 0.38 1.22 -1.87
N ALA A 83 0.80 1.86 -0.80
CA ALA A 83 2.15 2.41 -0.68
C ALA A 83 2.84 1.79 0.53
N VAL A 84 3.93 1.08 0.30
CA VAL A 84 4.74 0.48 1.36
C VAL A 84 5.94 1.40 1.59
N LEU A 85 6.01 1.99 2.77
CA LEU A 85 6.94 3.09 3.06
C LEU A 85 8.28 2.56 3.56
N PHE A 86 9.01 1.89 2.69
CA PHE A 86 10.35 1.38 3.00
C PHE A 86 11.32 2.51 3.32
N ARG A 87 12.30 2.23 4.19
CA ARG A 87 13.36 3.19 4.50
C ARG A 87 14.16 3.57 3.26
N ASP A 88 14.52 2.60 2.44
CA ASP A 88 15.23 2.82 1.18
C ASP A 88 14.24 2.92 0.03
N ILE A 89 13.39 3.93 0.09
CA ILE A 89 12.23 4.07 -0.79
C ILE A 89 12.65 4.24 -2.27
N ASP A 90 13.78 4.89 -2.53
CA ASP A 90 14.23 5.16 -3.88
C ASP A 90 14.66 3.89 -4.62
N ARG A 91 14.98 2.82 -3.89
CA ARG A 91 15.38 1.52 -4.44
C ARG A 91 14.32 0.45 -4.26
N ALA A 92 13.16 0.82 -3.74
CA ALA A 92 12.12 -0.12 -3.36
C ALA A 92 11.03 -0.21 -4.42
N GLN A 93 10.39 -1.38 -4.49
CA GLN A 93 9.12 -1.54 -5.19
C GLN A 93 8.02 -1.33 -4.15
N TRP A 94 7.54 -0.10 -4.06
CA TRP A 94 6.70 0.35 -2.95
C TRP A 94 5.25 0.63 -3.33
N ARG A 95 4.95 0.75 -4.62
CA ARG A 95 3.62 1.17 -5.11
C ARG A 95 2.91 0.06 -5.84
N MET A 96 1.61 -0.12 -5.53
CA MET A 96 0.76 -1.08 -6.23
C MET A 96 -0.65 -0.52 -6.34
N VAL A 97 -1.34 -0.89 -7.41
CA VAL A 97 -2.74 -0.54 -7.62
C VAL A 97 -3.47 -1.76 -8.14
N ALA A 98 -4.67 -2.01 -7.64
CA ALA A 98 -5.51 -3.09 -8.14
C ALA A 98 -6.95 -2.64 -8.25
N PRO A 99 -7.70 -3.15 -9.25
CA PRO A 99 -9.12 -2.87 -9.35
C PRO A 99 -9.89 -3.59 -8.25
N ILE A 100 -10.97 -2.96 -7.79
CA ILE A 100 -11.90 -3.57 -6.84
C ILE A 100 -13.07 -4.14 -7.64
N ALA A 101 -13.60 -5.30 -7.22
CA ALA A 101 -14.76 -5.91 -7.87
C ALA A 101 -15.97 -4.96 -7.80
N GLU A 102 -16.72 -4.86 -8.89
CA GLU A 102 -17.91 -4.00 -8.96
C GLU A 102 -18.99 -4.47 -7.99
N SER A 103 -19.08 -5.77 -7.76
CA SER A 103 -20.01 -6.36 -6.81
C SER A 103 -19.35 -7.55 -6.12
N GLY A 104 -19.75 -7.78 -4.88
CA GLY A 104 -19.20 -8.85 -4.06
C GLY A 104 -17.84 -8.48 -3.44
N PRO A 105 -17.27 -9.39 -2.66
CA PRO A 105 -16.01 -9.12 -1.98
C PRO A 105 -14.82 -9.15 -2.91
N SER A 106 -13.87 -8.25 -2.69
CA SER A 106 -12.55 -8.29 -3.31
C SER A 106 -11.54 -8.74 -2.27
N ARG A 107 -10.68 -9.68 -2.63
CA ARG A 107 -9.66 -10.22 -1.74
C ARG A 107 -8.28 -9.98 -2.32
N PHE A 108 -7.40 -9.43 -1.51
CA PHE A 108 -6.04 -9.09 -1.91
C PHE A 108 -5.05 -9.66 -0.90
N THR A 109 -3.90 -10.08 -1.40
CA THR A 109 -2.75 -10.40 -0.57
C THR A 109 -1.60 -9.50 -0.97
N ILE A 110 -1.05 -8.79 0.01
CA ILE A 110 0.17 -8.00 -0.15
C ILE A 110 1.30 -8.81 0.44
N SER A 111 2.31 -9.12 -0.36
CA SER A 111 3.50 -9.83 0.07
C SER A 111 4.68 -8.87 0.10
N ILE A 112 5.35 -8.77 1.24
CA ILE A 112 6.48 -7.86 1.44
C ILE A 112 7.71 -8.70 1.74
N SER A 113 8.80 -8.43 1.00
CA SER A 113 10.06 -9.15 1.14
C SER A 113 11.20 -8.17 0.86
N GLY A 114 12.13 -8.01 1.80
CA GLY A 114 13.22 -7.05 1.66
C GLY A 114 12.70 -5.63 1.44
N THR A 115 12.96 -5.07 0.26
CA THR A 115 12.45 -3.76 -0.16
C THR A 115 11.46 -3.88 -1.32
N ARG A 116 10.82 -5.03 -1.46
CA ARG A 116 9.83 -5.30 -2.51
C ARG A 116 8.47 -5.59 -1.91
N ALA A 117 7.45 -5.11 -2.57
CA ALA A 117 6.08 -5.45 -2.24
C ALA A 117 5.35 -5.83 -3.52
N ALA A 118 4.46 -6.80 -3.42
CA ALA A 118 3.63 -7.25 -4.53
C ALA A 118 2.20 -7.43 -4.05
N LEU A 119 1.25 -7.17 -4.94
CA LEU A 119 -0.18 -7.32 -4.66
C LEU A 119 -0.75 -8.36 -5.59
N VAL A 120 -1.44 -9.33 -5.01
CA VAL A 120 -2.11 -10.40 -5.76
C VAL A 120 -3.59 -10.38 -5.41
N THR A 121 -4.44 -10.44 -6.43
CA THR A 121 -5.88 -10.60 -6.25
C THR A 121 -6.18 -12.09 -6.12
N THR A 122 -6.89 -12.47 -5.08
CA THR A 122 -7.27 -13.88 -4.84
C THR A 122 -8.75 -14.12 -5.05
#